data_1fbc44a06cbb7a5a3c44d99749fbf12b
#
_entry.id   1fbc44a06cbb7a5a3c44d99749fbf12b
#
_cell.length_a   1.000
_cell.length_b   1.000
_cell.length_c   1.000
_cell.angle_alpha   90.00
_cell.angle_beta   90.00
_cell.angle_gamma   90.00
#
_symmetry.space_group_name_H-M   'P 1'
#
loop_
_entity.id
_entity.type
_entity.pdbx_description
1 polymer ?
#
loop_
_entity_poly.entity_id
_entity_poly.type
_entity_poly.pdbx_seq_one_letter_code
_entity_poly.pdbx_strand_id
1 'polypeptide(L)'
;MKKTLILSLGRNNSLPVYAKEIYSRLPADSFDVLVSRQSKTRYLGSNRIEIYTYKNTIQFILNTIFYLPVFLISFSRKIFKRYKILYLPYMHFWDLPFVLFFKMLNRKIILTVHDGELHMGENSLLLRILNRLEIMLADELIFLTPHVRMLVANKYKIGKPTYVIPHGLLGESNIKMKEKRKNSGNLLFLGRISRYKGVELLTNAVAQVQNFDRLIIAGKSIYKVDRVMNKKVEVQDKYLSEKEITALLEWADVLVLPYLEASQSGVIPLGINAAIPMVCTNVGGLRDQLENDEAVFVDPNEQSLKTGIETLLNDAELYNEIVTKLKHKKESLSWETISEKVELVLSK
;
A
#
# COMPACT_ATOMS: atom_id res chain seq x y z
N MET A 1 11.96 25.49 -15.26
CA MET A 1 10.89 24.66 -14.64
C MET A 1 10.99 24.70 -13.11
N LYS A 2 9.86 24.66 -12.40
CA LYS A 2 9.83 24.57 -10.93
C LYS A 2 10.28 23.15 -10.56
N LYS A 3 11.43 23.01 -9.91
CA LYS A 3 11.96 21.70 -9.55
C LYS A 3 11.34 21.20 -8.25
N THR A 4 10.93 19.94 -8.24
CA THR A 4 10.35 19.26 -7.08
C THR A 4 11.44 18.57 -6.25
N LEU A 5 11.39 18.68 -4.92
CA LEU A 5 12.13 17.81 -4.02
C LEU A 5 11.19 16.70 -3.54
N ILE A 6 11.56 15.46 -3.79
CA ILE A 6 10.82 14.27 -3.33
C ILE A 6 11.55 13.69 -2.12
N LEU A 7 10.85 13.43 -1.01
CA LEU A 7 11.44 12.75 0.15
C LEU A 7 11.04 11.26 0.16
N SER A 8 12.03 10.37 0.13
CA SER A 8 11.86 8.93 0.24
C SER A 8 12.81 8.36 1.29
N LEU A 9 12.56 8.71 2.56
CA LEU A 9 13.47 8.44 3.68
C LEU A 9 13.29 7.08 4.34
N GLY A 10 12.27 6.31 3.95
CA GLY A 10 12.01 4.95 4.43
C GLY A 10 13.13 3.98 4.04
N ARG A 11 13.35 2.95 4.88
CA ARG A 11 14.45 1.99 4.72
C ARG A 11 14.00 0.64 4.17
N ASN A 12 12.83 0.20 4.57
CA ASN A 12 12.26 -1.11 4.28
C ASN A 12 10.77 -0.97 4.00
N ASN A 13 10.11 -2.07 3.64
CA ASN A 13 8.67 -2.19 3.36
C ASN A 13 8.25 -1.62 1.99
N SER A 14 6.94 -1.62 1.75
CA SER A 14 6.33 -1.24 0.47
C SER A 14 6.37 0.27 0.17
N LEU A 15 6.45 1.13 1.19
CA LEU A 15 6.38 2.58 1.00
C LEU A 15 7.54 3.16 0.17
N PRO A 16 8.84 2.83 0.44
CA PRO A 16 9.93 3.23 -0.45
C PRO A 16 9.82 2.64 -1.86
N VAL A 17 9.21 1.44 -2.01
CA VAL A 17 8.96 0.84 -3.33
C VAL A 17 7.91 1.66 -4.08
N TYR A 18 6.79 1.98 -3.44
CA TYR A 18 5.77 2.87 -3.99
C TYR A 18 6.35 4.20 -4.48
N ALA A 19 7.15 4.86 -3.65
CA ALA A 19 7.78 6.11 -4.03
C ALA A 19 8.71 5.94 -5.24
N LYS A 20 9.54 4.88 -5.24
CA LYS A 20 10.46 4.56 -6.33
C LYS A 20 9.71 4.33 -7.64
N GLU A 21 8.64 3.55 -7.61
CA GLU A 21 7.85 3.28 -8.82
C GLU A 21 7.32 4.57 -9.45
N ILE A 22 6.92 5.57 -8.64
CA ILE A 22 6.50 6.87 -9.12
C ILE A 22 7.69 7.65 -9.67
N TYR A 23 8.69 7.98 -8.84
CA TYR A 23 9.72 8.92 -9.26
C TYR A 23 10.67 8.36 -10.33
N SER A 24 10.74 7.04 -10.52
CA SER A 24 11.52 6.43 -11.61
C SER A 24 10.93 6.68 -13.00
N ARG A 25 9.67 7.11 -13.06
CA ARG A 25 8.91 7.39 -14.30
C ARG A 25 8.66 8.87 -14.54
N LEU A 26 8.99 9.73 -13.58
CA LEU A 26 8.91 11.18 -13.78
C LEU A 26 10.09 11.68 -14.64
N PRO A 27 9.94 12.79 -15.39
CA PRO A 27 11.04 13.40 -16.13
C PRO A 27 12.21 13.77 -15.18
N ALA A 28 13.40 13.22 -15.44
CA ALA A 28 14.55 13.28 -14.52
C ALA A 28 15.03 14.71 -14.20
N ASP A 29 14.78 15.68 -15.07
CA ASP A 29 15.10 17.09 -14.90
C ASP A 29 14.10 17.85 -14.03
N SER A 30 12.89 17.31 -13.84
CA SER A 30 11.79 17.95 -13.11
C SER A 30 11.90 17.81 -11.59
N PHE A 31 12.69 16.88 -11.07
CA PHE A 31 12.81 16.61 -9.64
C PHE A 31 14.23 16.22 -9.20
N ASP A 32 14.48 16.29 -7.91
CA ASP A 32 15.53 15.55 -7.22
C ASP A 32 14.88 14.72 -6.10
N VAL A 33 15.41 13.53 -5.83
CA VAL A 33 14.91 12.69 -4.75
C VAL A 33 15.94 12.58 -3.62
N LEU A 34 15.50 12.87 -2.40
CA LEU A 34 16.28 12.66 -1.18
C LEU A 34 15.94 11.28 -0.62
N VAL A 35 16.90 10.37 -0.65
CA VAL A 35 16.72 8.98 -0.23
C VAL A 35 17.57 8.64 0.98
N SER A 36 17.08 7.73 1.81
CA SER A 36 17.90 7.16 2.88
C SER A 36 19.02 6.29 2.30
N ARG A 37 20.27 6.53 2.76
CA ARG A 37 21.40 5.66 2.44
C ARG A 37 21.20 4.22 2.95
N GLN A 38 20.39 4.03 3.97
CA GLN A 38 20.03 2.73 4.54
C GLN A 38 18.84 2.07 3.84
N SER A 39 18.26 2.68 2.82
CA SER A 39 17.16 2.08 2.06
C SER A 39 17.62 0.84 1.32
N LYS A 40 16.81 -0.22 1.38
CA LYS A 40 16.99 -1.41 0.54
C LYS A 40 16.50 -1.18 -0.90
N THR A 41 15.66 -0.17 -1.09
CA THR A 41 15.16 0.22 -2.42
C THR A 41 16.21 1.05 -3.12
N ARG A 42 16.85 0.49 -4.16
CA ARG A 42 17.89 1.18 -4.92
C ARG A 42 17.28 2.01 -6.05
N TYR A 43 17.75 3.24 -6.17
CA TYR A 43 17.52 4.12 -7.31
C TYR A 43 18.86 4.67 -7.78
N LEU A 44 19.16 4.53 -9.07
CA LEU A 44 20.48 4.87 -9.64
C LEU A 44 20.47 6.16 -10.48
N GLY A 45 19.37 6.92 -10.46
CA GLY A 45 19.26 8.18 -11.21
C GLY A 45 20.27 9.24 -10.74
N SER A 46 20.74 10.07 -11.67
CA SER A 46 21.67 11.18 -11.41
C SER A 46 21.10 12.28 -10.49
N ASN A 47 19.79 12.35 -10.39
CA ASN A 47 19.04 13.28 -9.54
C ASN A 47 18.80 12.77 -8.10
N ARG A 48 19.52 11.71 -7.72
CA ARG A 48 19.52 11.15 -6.35
C ARG A 48 20.40 11.97 -5.43
N ILE A 49 19.87 12.27 -4.24
CA ILE A 49 20.59 12.85 -3.11
C ILE A 49 20.46 11.87 -1.94
N GLU A 50 21.55 11.56 -1.28
CA GLU A 50 21.54 10.62 -0.15
C GLU A 50 21.64 11.35 1.18
N ILE A 51 20.87 10.87 2.15
CA ILE A 51 20.97 11.26 3.56
C ILE A 51 21.22 10.01 4.41
N TYR A 52 22.07 10.13 5.41
CA TYR A 52 22.28 9.06 6.39
C TYR A 52 21.17 9.13 7.44
N THR A 53 20.20 8.20 7.40
CA THR A 53 19.10 8.19 8.37
C THR A 53 19.52 7.45 9.67
N TYR A 54 19.10 6.22 9.88
CA TYR A 54 19.41 5.45 11.10
C TYR A 54 19.27 3.95 10.82
N LYS A 55 19.94 3.11 11.62
CA LYS A 55 19.81 1.64 11.57
C LYS A 55 18.99 1.09 12.74
N ASN A 56 19.05 1.76 13.89
CA ASN A 56 18.38 1.36 15.14
C ASN A 56 17.89 2.60 15.91
N THR A 57 17.18 2.38 17.01
CA THR A 57 16.56 3.44 17.82
C THR A 57 17.57 4.43 18.39
N ILE A 58 18.74 3.96 18.84
CA ILE A 58 19.78 4.84 19.40
C ILE A 58 20.28 5.79 18.31
N GLN A 59 20.62 5.26 17.13
CA GLN A 59 21.02 6.10 16.00
C GLN A 59 19.89 7.02 15.54
N PHE A 60 18.63 6.60 15.63
CA PHE A 60 17.51 7.48 15.33
C PHE A 60 17.53 8.71 16.22
N ILE A 61 17.67 8.54 17.53
CA ILE A 61 17.72 9.65 18.50
C ILE A 61 18.92 10.55 18.23
N LEU A 62 20.14 9.97 18.17
CA LEU A 62 21.37 10.73 17.98
C LEU A 62 21.37 11.49 16.64
N ASN A 63 20.99 10.83 15.56
CA ASN A 63 20.97 11.46 14.24
C ASN A 63 19.85 12.50 14.11
N THR A 64 18.74 12.35 14.81
CA THR A 64 17.68 13.37 14.84
C THR A 64 18.14 14.63 15.56
N ILE A 65 18.90 14.49 16.65
CA ILE A 65 19.35 15.64 17.47
C ILE A 65 20.56 16.32 16.84
N PHE A 66 21.55 15.57 16.36
CA PHE A 66 22.84 16.13 15.96
C PHE A 66 23.04 16.17 14.44
N TYR A 67 22.74 15.11 13.72
CA TYR A 67 23.03 15.03 12.28
C TYR A 67 21.99 15.75 11.42
N LEU A 68 20.70 15.55 11.68
CA LEU A 68 19.63 16.13 10.86
C LEU A 68 19.65 17.66 10.83
N PRO A 69 19.85 18.40 11.96
CA PRO A 69 19.97 19.85 11.93
C PRO A 69 21.16 20.33 11.07
N VAL A 70 22.34 19.71 11.23
CA VAL A 70 23.53 20.05 10.44
C VAL A 70 23.28 19.79 8.95
N PHE A 71 22.66 18.67 8.60
CA PHE A 71 22.28 18.38 7.22
C PHE A 71 21.30 19.43 6.68
N LEU A 72 20.26 19.80 7.42
CA LEU A 72 19.28 20.81 7.01
C LEU A 72 19.94 22.18 6.80
N ILE A 73 20.82 22.61 7.68
CA ILE A 73 21.58 23.87 7.53
C ILE A 73 22.41 23.83 6.25
N SER A 74 23.18 22.77 6.03
CA SER A 74 24.03 22.62 4.84
C SER A 74 23.22 22.54 3.55
N PHE A 75 22.05 21.90 3.60
CA PHE A 75 21.16 21.68 2.46
C PHE A 75 20.22 22.87 2.20
N SER A 76 20.02 23.77 3.18
CA SER A 76 19.09 24.91 3.13
C SER A 76 19.30 25.82 1.91
N ARG A 77 20.56 26.15 1.60
CA ARG A 77 20.88 26.98 0.42
C ARG A 77 20.41 26.35 -0.89
N LYS A 78 20.54 25.02 -1.02
CA LYS A 78 20.08 24.25 -2.18
C LYS A 78 18.57 24.23 -2.25
N ILE A 79 17.88 24.04 -1.11
CA ILE A 79 16.42 24.10 -1.05
C ILE A 79 15.94 25.48 -1.49
N PHE A 80 16.49 26.56 -0.91
CA PHE A 80 16.11 27.94 -1.21
C PHE A 80 16.24 28.29 -2.70
N LYS A 81 17.36 27.89 -3.34
CA LYS A 81 17.64 28.28 -4.74
C LYS A 81 16.88 27.43 -5.76
N ARG A 82 16.61 26.17 -5.48
CA ARG A 82 16.28 25.17 -6.51
C ARG A 82 14.83 24.69 -6.48
N TYR A 83 14.28 24.41 -5.27
CA TYR A 83 13.01 23.72 -5.16
C TYR A 83 11.85 24.68 -4.88
N LYS A 84 10.72 24.44 -5.52
CA LYS A 84 9.46 25.18 -5.32
C LYS A 84 8.36 24.29 -4.75
N ILE A 85 8.52 22.98 -4.89
CA ILE A 85 7.56 21.96 -4.47
C ILE A 85 8.29 20.95 -3.62
N LEU A 86 7.67 20.55 -2.51
CA LEU A 86 8.02 19.39 -1.70
C LEU A 86 6.96 18.33 -1.91
N TYR A 87 7.37 17.14 -2.37
CA TYR A 87 6.49 16.00 -2.48
C TYR A 87 6.87 14.91 -1.48
N LEU A 88 5.89 14.49 -0.67
CA LEU A 88 5.98 13.43 0.32
C LEU A 88 5.14 12.24 -0.20
N PRO A 89 5.75 11.23 -0.84
CA PRO A 89 5.03 10.06 -1.35
C PRO A 89 4.43 9.20 -0.23
N TYR A 90 4.92 9.34 0.97
CA TYR A 90 4.45 8.71 2.21
C TYR A 90 5.06 9.48 3.38
N MET A 91 4.58 9.22 4.59
CA MET A 91 5.04 9.90 5.80
C MET A 91 6.28 9.23 6.40
N HIS A 92 7.22 10.04 6.89
CA HIS A 92 8.39 9.59 7.61
C HIS A 92 8.70 10.54 8.78
N PHE A 93 9.24 10.03 9.89
CA PHE A 93 9.55 10.83 11.10
C PHE A 93 10.41 12.08 10.83
N TRP A 94 11.22 12.07 9.79
CA TRP A 94 12.11 13.18 9.45
C TRP A 94 11.53 14.15 8.41
N ASP A 95 10.28 13.99 8.00
CA ASP A 95 9.67 14.86 6.99
C ASP A 95 9.32 16.24 7.59
N LEU A 96 8.85 16.26 8.84
CA LEU A 96 8.38 17.49 9.49
C LEU A 96 9.36 18.66 9.44
N PRO A 97 10.67 18.52 9.71
CA PRO A 97 11.64 19.61 9.54
C PRO A 97 11.70 20.18 8.13
N PHE A 98 11.60 19.34 7.10
CA PHE A 98 11.54 19.80 5.70
C PHE A 98 10.22 20.50 5.41
N VAL A 99 9.11 19.96 5.90
CA VAL A 99 7.77 20.55 5.77
C VAL A 99 7.76 21.96 6.36
N LEU A 100 8.25 22.13 7.58
CA LEU A 100 8.36 23.43 8.24
C LEU A 100 9.24 24.41 7.46
N PHE A 101 10.39 23.95 6.96
CA PHE A 101 11.29 24.78 6.19
C PHE A 101 10.66 25.25 4.87
N PHE A 102 9.93 24.37 4.15
CA PHE A 102 9.21 24.74 2.94
C PHE A 102 8.07 25.71 3.23
N LYS A 103 7.35 25.54 4.34
CA LYS A 103 6.30 26.50 4.79
C LYS A 103 6.90 27.88 5.09
N MET A 104 8.03 27.96 5.79
CA MET A 104 8.71 29.25 6.05
C MET A 104 9.10 29.97 4.74
N LEU A 105 9.40 29.23 3.69
CA LEU A 105 9.71 29.77 2.37
C LEU A 105 8.48 30.00 1.48
N ASN A 106 7.28 29.81 1.99
CA ASN A 106 6.02 29.86 1.23
C ASN A 106 6.05 29.00 -0.04
N ARG A 107 6.52 27.74 0.10
CA ARG A 107 6.63 26.76 -0.98
C ARG A 107 5.52 25.72 -0.86
N LYS A 108 5.11 25.21 -2.01
CA LYS A 108 4.05 24.19 -2.12
C LYS A 108 4.47 22.86 -1.54
N ILE A 109 3.60 22.25 -0.75
CA ILE A 109 3.80 20.92 -0.14
C ILE A 109 2.66 20.02 -0.57
N ILE A 110 3.01 18.87 -1.14
CA ILE A 110 2.06 17.83 -1.59
C ILE A 110 2.37 16.56 -0.80
N LEU A 111 1.34 15.96 -0.21
CA LEU A 111 1.46 14.74 0.60
C LEU A 111 0.55 13.65 0.08
N THR A 112 1.08 12.43 -0.12
CA THR A 112 0.27 11.23 -0.32
C THR A 112 -0.05 10.58 1.03
N VAL A 113 -1.35 10.43 1.30
CA VAL A 113 -1.89 9.83 2.51
C VAL A 113 -2.30 8.39 2.21
N HIS A 114 -1.57 7.43 2.78
CA HIS A 114 -1.82 6.00 2.58
C HIS A 114 -2.94 5.47 3.47
N ASP A 115 -2.99 5.92 4.73
CA ASP A 115 -3.95 5.46 5.72
C ASP A 115 -4.66 6.65 6.36
N GLY A 116 -5.98 6.55 6.49
CA GLY A 116 -6.79 7.59 7.16
C GLY A 116 -6.65 7.56 8.69
N GLU A 117 -6.35 6.39 9.23
CA GLU A 117 -6.12 6.12 10.65
C GLU A 117 -5.00 5.09 10.83
N LEU A 118 -4.29 5.18 11.94
CA LEU A 118 -3.31 4.16 12.32
C LEU A 118 -4.06 2.90 12.77
N HIS A 119 -3.70 1.75 12.23
CA HIS A 119 -4.33 0.48 12.57
C HIS A 119 -4.12 0.09 14.04
N MET A 120 -5.03 -0.75 14.56
CA MET A 120 -4.91 -1.30 15.91
C MET A 120 -3.56 -2.02 16.07
N GLY A 121 -2.77 -1.60 17.06
CA GLY A 121 -1.40 -2.12 17.32
C GLY A 121 -0.24 -1.24 16.84
N GLU A 122 -0.49 -0.21 16.02
CA GLU A 122 0.53 0.76 15.57
C GLU A 122 0.36 2.14 16.23
N ASN A 123 -0.39 2.22 17.34
CA ASN A 123 -0.85 3.43 18.01
C ASN A 123 0.26 4.13 18.84
N SER A 124 1.22 4.76 18.17
CA SER A 124 2.10 5.74 18.79
C SER A 124 1.44 7.13 18.78
N LEU A 125 1.30 7.76 19.94
CA LEU A 125 0.79 9.14 20.05
C LEU A 125 1.63 10.09 19.18
N LEU A 126 2.95 9.89 19.15
CA LEU A 126 3.86 10.68 18.32
C LEU A 126 3.53 10.56 16.83
N LEU A 127 3.31 9.34 16.33
CA LEU A 127 2.93 9.13 14.93
C LEU A 127 1.60 9.82 14.59
N ARG A 128 0.62 9.79 15.48
CA ARG A 128 -0.65 10.50 15.28
C ARG A 128 -0.48 12.01 15.21
N ILE A 129 0.37 12.57 16.06
CA ILE A 129 0.66 14.01 16.06
C ILE A 129 1.39 14.40 14.76
N LEU A 130 2.41 13.66 14.35
CA LEU A 130 3.16 13.91 13.12
C LEU A 130 2.25 13.82 11.89
N ASN A 131 1.45 12.74 11.79
CA ASN A 131 0.47 12.57 10.71
C ASN A 131 -0.49 13.77 10.63
N ARG A 132 -1.06 14.17 11.75
CA ARG A 132 -1.94 15.33 11.81
C ARG A 132 -1.24 16.61 11.34
N LEU A 133 -0.02 16.86 11.83
CA LEU A 133 0.73 18.06 11.45
C LEU A 133 1.05 18.08 9.96
N GLU A 134 1.51 16.97 9.37
CA GLU A 134 1.82 16.90 7.96
C GLU A 134 0.58 17.08 7.09
N ILE A 135 -0.54 16.41 7.44
CA ILE A 135 -1.82 16.63 6.76
C ILE A 135 -2.27 18.09 6.84
N MET A 136 -2.14 18.74 7.99
CA MET A 136 -2.56 20.14 8.15
C MET A 136 -1.66 21.11 7.41
N LEU A 137 -0.35 20.87 7.40
CA LEU A 137 0.65 21.74 6.77
C LEU A 137 0.77 21.56 5.27
N ALA A 138 0.46 20.38 4.72
CA ALA A 138 0.42 20.18 3.27
C ALA A 138 -0.58 21.14 2.60
N ASP A 139 -0.27 21.58 1.39
CA ASP A 139 -1.13 22.45 0.59
C ASP A 139 -2.10 21.65 -0.28
N GLU A 140 -1.68 20.47 -0.73
CA GLU A 140 -2.50 19.53 -1.49
C GLU A 140 -2.29 18.11 -0.98
N LEU A 141 -3.34 17.29 -1.08
CA LEU A 141 -3.32 15.91 -0.62
C LEU A 141 -3.68 14.94 -1.75
N ILE A 142 -2.92 13.86 -1.85
CA ILE A 142 -3.22 12.71 -2.69
C ILE A 142 -3.66 11.57 -1.78
N PHE A 143 -4.79 10.95 -2.08
CA PHE A 143 -5.32 9.80 -1.36
C PHE A 143 -5.32 8.58 -2.26
N LEU A 144 -5.09 7.39 -1.70
CA LEU A 144 -5.07 6.16 -2.48
C LEU A 144 -6.48 5.60 -2.72
N THR A 145 -7.46 5.98 -1.86
CA THR A 145 -8.86 5.58 -2.01
C THR A 145 -9.81 6.72 -1.64
N PRO A 146 -11.04 6.76 -2.21
CA PRO A 146 -12.10 7.67 -1.78
C PRO A 146 -12.43 7.55 -0.29
N HIS A 147 -12.41 6.32 0.26
CA HIS A 147 -12.64 6.05 1.68
C HIS A 147 -11.65 6.80 2.59
N VAL A 148 -10.34 6.67 2.31
CA VAL A 148 -9.30 7.38 3.07
C VAL A 148 -9.49 8.90 2.97
N ARG A 149 -9.82 9.42 1.77
CA ARG A 149 -10.13 10.84 1.58
C ARG A 149 -11.29 11.28 2.46
N MET A 150 -12.39 10.52 2.47
CA MET A 150 -13.58 10.81 3.28
C MET A 150 -13.26 10.81 4.78
N LEU A 151 -12.55 9.79 5.28
CA LEU A 151 -12.16 9.71 6.69
C LEU A 151 -11.31 10.92 7.13
N VAL A 152 -10.30 11.26 6.34
CA VAL A 152 -9.40 12.39 6.63
C VAL A 152 -10.12 13.72 6.49
N ALA A 153 -10.97 13.91 5.48
CA ALA A 153 -11.75 15.12 5.28
C ALA A 153 -12.69 15.38 6.45
N ASN A 154 -13.40 14.37 6.91
CA ASN A 154 -14.30 14.46 8.05
C ASN A 154 -13.55 14.76 9.37
N LYS A 155 -12.43 14.08 9.59
CA LYS A 155 -11.64 14.20 10.82
C LYS A 155 -10.94 15.55 10.96
N TYR A 156 -10.41 16.09 9.87
CA TYR A 156 -9.58 17.31 9.88
C TYR A 156 -10.25 18.51 9.21
N LYS A 157 -11.50 18.40 8.74
CA LYS A 157 -12.23 19.48 8.04
C LYS A 157 -11.42 20.09 6.90
N ILE A 158 -10.94 19.22 5.99
CA ILE A 158 -10.04 19.60 4.91
C ILE A 158 -10.74 20.52 3.90
N GLY A 159 -10.18 21.74 3.71
CA GLY A 159 -10.66 22.74 2.73
C GLY A 159 -9.66 22.97 1.57
N LYS A 160 -8.60 22.17 1.46
CA LYS A 160 -7.56 22.26 0.43
C LYS A 160 -7.81 21.31 -0.73
N PRO A 161 -7.15 21.49 -1.91
CA PRO A 161 -7.24 20.57 -3.04
C PRO A 161 -6.87 19.13 -2.65
N THR A 162 -7.69 18.20 -3.12
CA THR A 162 -7.50 16.76 -2.86
C THR A 162 -7.64 15.98 -4.16
N TYR A 163 -6.82 14.94 -4.33
CA TYR A 163 -6.85 14.03 -5.47
C TYR A 163 -6.97 12.61 -4.98
N VAL A 164 -7.63 11.74 -5.76
CA VAL A 164 -7.62 10.30 -5.54
C VAL A 164 -6.82 9.68 -6.67
N ILE A 165 -5.66 9.12 -6.33
CA ILE A 165 -4.78 8.41 -7.25
C ILE A 165 -4.52 7.04 -6.64
N PRO A 166 -5.06 5.95 -7.21
CA PRO A 166 -4.95 4.63 -6.61
C PRO A 166 -3.50 4.14 -6.56
N HIS A 167 -3.26 3.15 -5.71
CA HIS A 167 -1.97 2.45 -5.68
C HIS A 167 -1.73 1.72 -7.01
N GLY A 168 -0.53 1.84 -7.56
CA GLY A 168 -0.13 1.04 -8.71
C GLY A 168 -0.03 -0.46 -8.37
N LEU A 169 0.17 -1.27 -9.39
CA LEU A 169 0.30 -2.72 -9.24
C LEU A 169 1.49 -3.10 -8.35
N LEU A 170 1.34 -4.17 -7.60
CA LEU A 170 2.40 -4.78 -6.80
C LEU A 170 2.77 -6.17 -7.36
N GLY A 171 3.94 -6.67 -6.98
CA GLY A 171 4.48 -7.95 -7.43
C GLY A 171 5.27 -7.85 -8.74
N GLU A 172 5.74 -8.99 -9.21
CA GLU A 172 6.54 -9.08 -10.44
C GLU A 172 5.70 -8.72 -11.67
N SER A 173 6.27 -7.97 -12.61
CA SER A 173 5.57 -7.53 -13.83
C SER A 173 5.22 -8.68 -14.77
N ASN A 174 5.99 -9.76 -14.72
CA ASN A 174 5.85 -10.96 -15.55
C ASN A 174 5.13 -12.12 -14.86
N ILE A 175 4.40 -11.84 -13.76
CA ILE A 175 3.60 -12.87 -13.09
C ILE A 175 2.63 -13.53 -14.07
N LYS A 176 2.54 -14.85 -14.03
CA LYS A 176 1.63 -15.61 -14.87
C LYS A 176 0.19 -15.37 -14.44
N MET A 177 -0.55 -14.67 -15.29
CA MET A 177 -1.97 -14.39 -15.04
C MET A 177 -2.82 -15.66 -15.18
N LYS A 178 -3.90 -15.74 -14.40
CA LYS A 178 -4.92 -16.75 -14.59
C LYS A 178 -5.60 -16.57 -15.95
N GLU A 179 -5.65 -17.64 -16.75
CA GLU A 179 -6.33 -17.63 -18.05
C GLU A 179 -7.76 -18.14 -17.94
N LYS A 180 -7.94 -19.24 -17.23
CA LYS A 180 -9.24 -19.87 -16.95
C LYS A 180 -9.15 -20.64 -15.65
N ARG A 181 -10.31 -20.94 -15.06
CA ARG A 181 -10.39 -21.77 -13.88
C ARG A 181 -9.73 -23.14 -14.11
N LYS A 182 -8.74 -23.48 -13.31
CA LYS A 182 -8.34 -24.87 -13.07
C LYS A 182 -9.21 -25.37 -11.92
N ASN A 183 -9.78 -26.54 -12.02
CA ASN A 183 -10.68 -27.12 -10.99
C ASN A 183 -9.97 -27.54 -9.71
N SER A 184 -8.92 -26.83 -9.28
CA SER A 184 -8.12 -27.21 -8.12
C SER A 184 -8.66 -26.68 -6.78
N GLY A 185 -9.47 -25.60 -6.78
CA GLY A 185 -10.05 -25.10 -5.52
C GLY A 185 -9.04 -24.59 -4.50
N ASN A 186 -7.92 -24.04 -4.93
CA ASN A 186 -6.85 -23.52 -4.09
C ASN A 186 -7.19 -22.13 -3.58
N LEU A 187 -7.32 -21.97 -2.27
CA LEU A 187 -7.59 -20.71 -1.58
C LEU A 187 -6.32 -20.12 -1.00
N LEU A 188 -6.16 -18.81 -1.10
CA LEU A 188 -5.01 -18.10 -0.54
C LEU A 188 -5.46 -16.89 0.29
N PHE A 189 -5.02 -16.84 1.54
CA PHE A 189 -4.90 -15.61 2.31
C PHE A 189 -3.43 -15.17 2.28
N LEU A 190 -3.18 -13.93 1.90
CA LEU A 190 -1.84 -13.37 1.79
C LEU A 190 -1.72 -12.08 2.60
N GLY A 191 -0.63 -11.92 3.35
CA GLY A 191 -0.29 -10.69 4.07
C GLY A 191 -0.07 -10.89 5.56
N ARG A 192 0.28 -9.81 6.27
CA ARG A 192 0.50 -9.84 7.71
C ARG A 192 -0.71 -10.43 8.44
N ILE A 193 -0.49 -11.46 9.24
CA ILE A 193 -1.54 -12.10 10.02
C ILE A 193 -1.79 -11.25 11.27
N SER A 194 -2.92 -10.53 11.28
CA SER A 194 -3.36 -9.64 12.34
C SER A 194 -4.87 -9.78 12.56
N ARG A 195 -5.36 -9.43 13.76
CA ARG A 195 -6.77 -9.64 14.12
C ARG A 195 -7.75 -8.98 13.15
N TYR A 196 -7.48 -7.72 12.75
CA TYR A 196 -8.36 -6.99 11.84
C TYR A 196 -8.41 -7.61 10.42
N LYS A 197 -7.45 -8.48 10.08
CA LYS A 197 -7.44 -9.20 8.79
C LYS A 197 -8.28 -10.48 8.79
N GLY A 198 -8.92 -10.83 9.91
CA GLY A 198 -9.99 -11.81 9.99
C GLY A 198 -9.57 -13.26 9.69
N VAL A 199 -8.35 -13.67 10.06
CA VAL A 199 -7.89 -15.05 9.81
C VAL A 199 -8.76 -16.07 10.54
N GLU A 200 -9.23 -15.77 11.76
CA GLU A 200 -10.15 -16.61 12.52
C GLU A 200 -11.50 -16.73 11.79
N LEU A 201 -12.03 -15.62 11.27
CA LEU A 201 -13.24 -15.62 10.46
C LEU A 201 -13.10 -16.54 9.24
N LEU A 202 -11.94 -16.47 8.55
CA LEU A 202 -11.64 -17.33 7.40
C LEU A 202 -11.57 -18.79 7.78
N THR A 203 -10.85 -19.15 8.85
CA THR A 203 -10.70 -20.56 9.26
C THR A 203 -12.02 -21.18 9.67
N ASN A 204 -12.90 -20.43 10.33
CA ASN A 204 -14.23 -20.88 10.72
C ASN A 204 -15.14 -21.04 9.49
N ALA A 205 -15.13 -20.10 8.57
CA ALA A 205 -15.92 -20.18 7.34
C ALA A 205 -15.49 -21.37 6.49
N VAL A 206 -14.19 -21.56 6.27
CA VAL A 206 -13.64 -22.64 5.45
C VAL A 206 -13.85 -24.03 6.07
N ALA A 207 -14.00 -24.16 7.39
CA ALA A 207 -14.37 -25.40 8.02
C ALA A 207 -15.74 -25.96 7.53
N GLN A 208 -16.60 -25.10 6.99
CA GLN A 208 -17.92 -25.39 6.46
C GLN A 208 -17.97 -25.43 4.92
N VAL A 209 -16.91 -25.07 4.21
CA VAL A 209 -16.82 -25.12 2.74
C VAL A 209 -16.51 -26.55 2.28
N GLN A 210 -17.27 -27.08 1.32
CA GLN A 210 -17.10 -28.48 0.91
C GLN A 210 -16.10 -28.65 -0.24
N ASN A 211 -16.14 -27.80 -1.25
CA ASN A 211 -15.48 -28.00 -2.54
C ASN A 211 -14.18 -27.19 -2.71
N PHE A 212 -13.29 -27.17 -1.69
CA PHE A 212 -11.95 -26.62 -1.84
C PHE A 212 -10.88 -27.70 -1.64
N ASP A 213 -9.74 -27.49 -2.28
CA ASP A 213 -8.63 -28.45 -2.20
C ASP A 213 -7.71 -28.10 -1.02
N ARG A 214 -7.22 -26.89 -0.98
CA ARG A 214 -6.30 -26.42 0.05
C ARG A 214 -6.46 -24.92 0.31
N LEU A 215 -6.32 -24.50 1.57
CA LEU A 215 -6.16 -23.12 1.99
C LEU A 215 -4.74 -22.90 2.48
N ILE A 216 -4.02 -21.94 1.91
CA ILE A 216 -2.76 -21.43 2.47
C ILE A 216 -3.00 -20.05 3.09
N ILE A 217 -2.62 -19.90 4.37
CA ILE A 217 -2.61 -18.64 5.10
C ILE A 217 -1.14 -18.23 5.23
N ALA A 218 -0.70 -17.26 4.42
CA ALA A 218 0.70 -16.93 4.27
C ALA A 218 1.04 -15.48 4.70
N GLY A 219 1.96 -15.35 5.64
CA GLY A 219 2.49 -14.06 6.10
C GLY A 219 2.95 -14.08 7.55
N LYS A 220 3.65 -13.01 7.96
CA LYS A 220 4.14 -12.91 9.33
C LYS A 220 3.02 -12.58 10.32
N SER A 221 2.85 -13.41 11.33
CA SER A 221 1.91 -13.19 12.42
C SER A 221 2.45 -12.15 13.42
N ILE A 222 1.56 -11.26 13.89
CA ILE A 222 1.81 -10.30 14.97
C ILE A 222 1.15 -10.72 16.29
N TYR A 223 0.43 -11.83 16.30
CA TYR A 223 -0.18 -12.43 17.48
C TYR A 223 -0.18 -13.96 17.33
N LYS A 224 -0.43 -14.68 18.42
CA LYS A 224 -0.50 -16.14 18.40
C LYS A 224 -1.81 -16.57 17.72
N VAL A 225 -1.69 -17.20 16.57
CA VAL A 225 -2.83 -17.83 15.87
C VAL A 225 -3.12 -19.17 16.53
N ASP A 226 -4.39 -19.44 16.80
CA ASP A 226 -4.80 -20.73 17.33
C ASP A 226 -4.55 -21.84 16.31
N ARG A 227 -4.26 -23.04 16.81
CA ARG A 227 -3.95 -24.19 15.95
C ARG A 227 -5.16 -24.56 15.11
N VAL A 228 -5.04 -24.43 13.81
CA VAL A 228 -6.08 -24.85 12.86
C VAL A 228 -6.06 -26.39 12.75
N MET A 229 -7.16 -27.03 13.10
CA MET A 229 -7.28 -28.50 13.12
C MET A 229 -7.65 -29.12 11.76
N ASN A 230 -7.90 -28.27 10.73
CA ASN A 230 -8.27 -28.74 9.39
C ASN A 230 -7.01 -29.12 8.59
N LYS A 231 -6.92 -30.38 8.15
CA LYS A 231 -5.77 -30.90 7.37
C LYS A 231 -5.58 -30.23 6.00
N LYS A 232 -6.63 -29.59 5.46
CA LYS A 232 -6.56 -28.83 4.21
C LYS A 232 -6.07 -27.40 4.42
N VAL A 233 -5.84 -26.96 5.65
CA VAL A 233 -5.38 -25.60 5.96
C VAL A 233 -3.92 -25.61 6.39
N GLU A 234 -3.10 -24.85 5.69
CA GLU A 234 -1.68 -24.63 5.99
C GLU A 234 -1.43 -23.19 6.41
N VAL A 235 -0.71 -22.98 7.50
CA VAL A 235 -0.29 -21.66 7.96
C VAL A 235 1.22 -21.50 7.77
N GLN A 236 1.63 -20.54 6.96
CA GLN A 236 3.02 -20.17 6.71
C GLN A 236 3.35 -18.86 7.46
N ASP A 237 3.66 -18.96 8.78
CA ASP A 237 3.99 -17.80 9.62
C ASP A 237 5.46 -17.37 9.42
N LYS A 238 5.71 -16.62 8.36
CA LYS A 238 7.04 -16.05 8.04
C LYS A 238 6.94 -14.80 7.20
N TYR A 239 8.04 -14.05 7.15
CA TYR A 239 8.19 -13.02 6.09
C TYR A 239 8.43 -13.72 4.76
N LEU A 240 7.62 -13.37 3.77
CA LEU A 240 7.70 -13.93 2.43
C LEU A 240 8.61 -13.08 1.55
N SER A 241 9.44 -13.72 0.73
CA SER A 241 10.15 -13.08 -0.36
C SER A 241 9.23 -12.82 -1.56
N GLU A 242 9.61 -11.92 -2.46
CA GLU A 242 8.85 -11.64 -3.68
C GLU A 242 8.61 -12.92 -4.52
N LYS A 243 9.63 -13.78 -4.63
CA LYS A 243 9.50 -15.08 -5.32
C LYS A 243 8.47 -16.00 -4.69
N GLU A 244 8.42 -16.06 -3.35
CA GLU A 244 7.41 -16.86 -2.63
C GLU A 244 6.01 -16.29 -2.82
N ILE A 245 5.86 -14.97 -2.81
CA ILE A 245 4.59 -14.29 -3.09
C ILE A 245 4.13 -14.63 -4.51
N THR A 246 5.01 -14.51 -5.51
CA THR A 246 4.71 -14.85 -6.90
C THR A 246 4.28 -16.31 -7.04
N ALA A 247 5.01 -17.25 -6.44
CA ALA A 247 4.66 -18.67 -6.49
C ALA A 247 3.30 -18.98 -5.84
N LEU A 248 2.97 -18.33 -4.71
CA LEU A 248 1.68 -18.46 -4.04
C LEU A 248 0.54 -17.89 -4.90
N LEU A 249 0.74 -16.75 -5.53
CA LEU A 249 -0.24 -16.15 -6.44
C LEU A 249 -0.48 -17.03 -7.68
N GLU A 250 0.57 -17.60 -8.28
CA GLU A 250 0.43 -18.51 -9.41
C GLU A 250 -0.27 -19.81 -9.03
N TRP A 251 -0.08 -20.28 -7.81
CA TRP A 251 -0.73 -21.48 -7.26
C TRP A 251 -2.21 -21.25 -6.95
N ALA A 252 -2.59 -20.10 -6.37
CA ALA A 252 -3.93 -19.82 -5.90
C ALA A 252 -4.96 -19.71 -7.02
N ASP A 253 -6.17 -20.22 -6.82
CA ASP A 253 -7.31 -19.97 -7.69
C ASP A 253 -8.16 -18.82 -7.19
N VAL A 254 -8.29 -18.65 -5.87
CA VAL A 254 -9.07 -17.58 -5.24
C VAL A 254 -8.25 -16.94 -4.13
N LEU A 255 -8.17 -15.61 -4.13
CA LEU A 255 -7.69 -14.83 -2.98
C LEU A 255 -8.87 -14.53 -2.06
N VAL A 256 -8.66 -14.71 -0.74
CA VAL A 256 -9.69 -14.38 0.26
C VAL A 256 -9.17 -13.28 1.18
N LEU A 257 -9.91 -12.17 1.24
CA LEU A 257 -9.63 -11.00 2.08
C LEU A 257 -10.75 -10.84 3.12
N PRO A 258 -10.71 -11.60 4.23
CA PRO A 258 -11.79 -11.68 5.21
C PRO A 258 -11.70 -10.56 6.27
N TYR A 259 -11.30 -9.36 5.86
CA TYR A 259 -10.95 -8.27 6.76
C TYR A 259 -12.14 -7.79 7.58
N LEU A 260 -11.90 -7.40 8.83
CA LEU A 260 -12.90 -6.80 9.72
C LEU A 260 -12.91 -5.28 9.60
N GLU A 261 -11.77 -4.72 9.22
CA GLU A 261 -11.60 -3.30 8.89
C GLU A 261 -10.46 -3.11 7.89
N ALA A 262 -10.54 -2.11 7.03
CA ALA A 262 -9.46 -1.76 6.09
C ALA A 262 -9.57 -0.32 5.59
N SER A 263 -8.46 0.42 5.59
CA SER A 263 -8.32 1.67 4.82
C SER A 263 -8.09 1.35 3.34
N GLN A 264 -7.26 0.33 3.10
CA GLN A 264 -6.91 -0.24 1.79
C GLN A 264 -6.26 -1.62 1.98
N SER A 265 -6.01 -2.33 0.89
CA SER A 265 -5.25 -3.58 0.91
C SER A 265 -4.18 -3.61 -0.18
N GLY A 266 -2.91 -3.81 0.20
CA GLY A 266 -1.82 -4.07 -0.75
C GLY A 266 -1.91 -5.46 -1.40
N VAL A 267 -2.79 -6.35 -0.94
CA VAL A 267 -3.03 -7.66 -1.56
C VAL A 267 -3.92 -7.52 -2.80
N ILE A 268 -4.83 -6.56 -2.84
CA ILE A 268 -5.70 -6.32 -4.00
C ILE A 268 -4.88 -6.00 -5.26
N PRO A 269 -3.91 -5.06 -5.26
CA PRO A 269 -3.04 -4.85 -6.42
C PRO A 269 -2.24 -6.09 -6.86
N LEU A 270 -1.87 -6.98 -5.93
CA LEU A 270 -1.24 -8.27 -6.25
C LEU A 270 -2.21 -9.19 -6.97
N GLY A 271 -3.45 -9.30 -6.45
CA GLY A 271 -4.52 -10.11 -7.07
C GLY A 271 -4.88 -9.60 -8.47
N ILE A 272 -4.99 -8.29 -8.66
CA ILE A 272 -5.24 -7.67 -9.97
C ILE A 272 -4.08 -7.98 -10.93
N ASN A 273 -2.83 -7.84 -10.48
CA ASN A 273 -1.65 -8.12 -11.30
C ASN A 273 -1.62 -9.57 -11.81
N ALA A 274 -2.03 -10.53 -10.98
CA ALA A 274 -2.13 -11.95 -11.33
C ALA A 274 -3.49 -12.34 -11.94
N ALA A 275 -4.43 -11.42 -12.04
CA ALA A 275 -5.81 -11.63 -12.47
C ALA A 275 -6.51 -12.76 -11.68
N ILE A 276 -6.31 -12.84 -10.36
CA ILE A 276 -6.92 -13.84 -9.50
C ILE A 276 -8.23 -13.32 -8.92
N PRO A 277 -9.39 -13.99 -9.12
CA PRO A 277 -10.64 -13.64 -8.48
C PRO A 277 -10.53 -13.59 -6.96
N MET A 278 -11.23 -12.64 -6.37
CA MET A 278 -11.15 -12.34 -4.94
C MET A 278 -12.52 -12.46 -4.28
N VAL A 279 -12.53 -13.01 -3.05
CA VAL A 279 -13.64 -12.86 -2.11
C VAL A 279 -13.20 -11.85 -1.05
N CYS A 280 -13.90 -10.73 -0.98
CA CYS A 280 -13.57 -9.63 -0.08
C CYS A 280 -14.72 -9.34 0.85
N THR A 281 -14.45 -9.14 2.13
CA THR A 281 -15.47 -8.56 3.03
C THR A 281 -15.76 -7.11 2.63
N ASN A 282 -17.02 -6.73 2.74
CA ASN A 282 -17.51 -5.38 2.39
C ASN A 282 -17.18 -4.38 3.51
N VAL A 283 -15.90 -4.08 3.72
CA VAL A 283 -15.42 -3.19 4.77
C VAL A 283 -14.49 -2.11 4.23
N GLY A 284 -14.68 -0.88 4.71
CA GLY A 284 -13.80 0.27 4.45
C GLY A 284 -13.43 0.44 2.97
N GLY A 285 -12.15 0.70 2.73
CA GLY A 285 -11.62 1.01 1.40
C GLY A 285 -11.39 -0.21 0.48
N LEU A 286 -11.79 -1.45 0.84
CA LEU A 286 -11.70 -2.58 -0.09
C LEU A 286 -12.62 -2.38 -1.30
N ARG A 287 -13.83 -1.86 -1.06
CA ARG A 287 -14.79 -1.50 -2.12
C ARG A 287 -14.29 -0.43 -3.07
N ASP A 288 -13.43 0.45 -2.60
CA ASP A 288 -12.87 1.52 -3.42
C ASP A 288 -11.78 1.04 -4.39
N GLN A 289 -11.20 -0.13 -4.10
CA GLN A 289 -10.14 -0.72 -4.92
C GLN A 289 -10.65 -1.66 -6.00
N LEU A 290 -11.87 -2.20 -5.81
CA LEU A 290 -12.51 -3.15 -6.72
C LEU A 290 -13.97 -2.75 -6.93
N GLU A 291 -14.45 -2.86 -8.17
CA GLU A 291 -15.86 -2.70 -8.52
C GLU A 291 -16.66 -3.97 -8.22
N ASN A 292 -17.99 -3.88 -8.32
CA ASN A 292 -18.88 -5.01 -7.96
C ASN A 292 -18.67 -6.25 -8.83
N ASP A 293 -18.22 -6.08 -10.05
CA ASP A 293 -17.98 -7.14 -11.04
C ASP A 293 -16.50 -7.56 -11.13
N GLU A 294 -15.66 -7.06 -10.23
CA GLU A 294 -14.23 -7.40 -10.16
C GLU A 294 -13.88 -8.30 -8.96
N ALA A 295 -14.84 -8.52 -8.06
CA ALA A 295 -14.70 -9.40 -6.90
C ALA A 295 -16.07 -9.81 -6.37
N VAL A 296 -16.10 -10.88 -5.58
CA VAL A 296 -17.27 -11.24 -4.78
C VAL A 296 -17.16 -10.55 -3.43
N PHE A 297 -18.08 -9.61 -3.15
CA PHE A 297 -18.17 -8.92 -1.87
C PHE A 297 -19.17 -9.59 -0.94
N VAL A 298 -18.78 -9.77 0.32
CA VAL A 298 -19.58 -10.46 1.34
C VAL A 298 -19.56 -9.68 2.66
N ASP A 299 -20.55 -9.91 3.51
CA ASP A 299 -20.53 -9.36 4.87
C ASP A 299 -19.43 -10.04 5.72
N PRO A 300 -18.87 -9.33 6.71
CA PRO A 300 -17.79 -9.85 7.56
C PRO A 300 -18.31 -10.86 8.61
N ASN A 301 -18.93 -11.94 8.14
CA ASN A 301 -19.39 -13.07 8.94
C ASN A 301 -19.10 -14.41 8.24
N GLU A 302 -19.09 -15.49 9.02
CA GLU A 302 -18.70 -16.83 8.56
C GLU A 302 -19.58 -17.35 7.42
N GLN A 303 -20.90 -17.17 7.55
CA GLN A 303 -21.84 -17.69 6.56
C GLN A 303 -21.73 -16.97 5.22
N SER A 304 -21.62 -15.63 5.23
CA SER A 304 -21.47 -14.85 4.01
C SER A 304 -20.12 -15.13 3.34
N LEU A 305 -19.05 -15.27 4.11
CA LEU A 305 -17.71 -15.59 3.60
C LEU A 305 -17.69 -16.99 2.98
N LYS A 306 -18.30 -18.00 3.65
CA LYS A 306 -18.48 -19.33 3.09
C LYS A 306 -19.20 -19.27 1.74
N THR A 307 -20.37 -18.60 1.69
CA THR A 307 -21.17 -18.48 0.47
C THR A 307 -20.37 -17.83 -0.66
N GLY A 308 -19.65 -16.73 -0.40
CA GLY A 308 -18.83 -16.07 -1.41
C GLY A 308 -17.70 -16.96 -1.96
N ILE A 309 -17.05 -17.75 -1.10
CA ILE A 309 -16.04 -18.73 -1.52
C ILE A 309 -16.68 -19.80 -2.41
N GLU A 310 -17.79 -20.40 -1.96
CA GLU A 310 -18.51 -21.44 -2.73
C GLU A 310 -19.02 -20.91 -4.07
N THR A 311 -19.48 -19.66 -4.14
CA THR A 311 -19.88 -19.00 -5.39
C THR A 311 -18.75 -19.03 -6.42
N LEU A 312 -17.54 -18.53 -6.06
CA LEU A 312 -16.39 -18.55 -6.99
C LEU A 312 -15.90 -19.97 -7.30
N LEU A 313 -16.04 -20.90 -6.37
CA LEU A 313 -15.64 -22.30 -6.60
C LEU A 313 -16.61 -23.06 -7.49
N ASN A 314 -17.88 -22.71 -7.53
CA ASN A 314 -18.91 -23.46 -8.25
C ASN A 314 -19.38 -22.78 -9.55
N ASP A 315 -19.23 -21.46 -9.67
CA ASP A 315 -19.63 -20.69 -10.84
C ASP A 315 -18.42 -20.35 -11.72
N ALA A 316 -18.20 -21.14 -12.77
CA ALA A 316 -17.08 -20.96 -13.68
C ALA A 316 -17.28 -19.76 -14.61
N GLU A 317 -18.52 -19.37 -14.90
CA GLU A 317 -18.83 -18.22 -15.76
C GLU A 317 -18.47 -16.94 -15.04
N LEU A 318 -19.00 -16.72 -13.83
CA LEU A 318 -18.66 -15.60 -12.97
C LEU A 318 -17.14 -15.51 -12.71
N TYR A 319 -16.49 -16.65 -12.44
CA TYR A 319 -15.04 -16.70 -12.25
C TYR A 319 -14.30 -16.13 -13.47
N ASN A 320 -14.65 -16.56 -14.68
CA ASN A 320 -13.99 -16.13 -15.92
C ASN A 320 -14.32 -14.67 -16.27
N GLU A 321 -15.51 -14.18 -15.95
CA GLU A 321 -15.88 -12.77 -16.09
C GLU A 321 -15.00 -11.90 -15.20
N ILE A 322 -14.84 -12.26 -13.92
CA ILE A 322 -13.97 -11.52 -12.97
C ILE A 322 -12.51 -11.54 -13.46
N VAL A 323 -11.98 -12.68 -13.92
CA VAL A 323 -10.63 -12.75 -14.50
C VAL A 323 -10.47 -11.75 -15.65
N THR A 324 -11.45 -11.66 -16.53
CA THR A 324 -11.46 -10.73 -17.68
C THR A 324 -11.45 -9.29 -17.21
N LYS A 325 -12.31 -8.94 -16.24
CA LYS A 325 -12.37 -7.59 -15.65
C LYS A 325 -11.06 -7.19 -14.97
N LEU A 326 -10.44 -8.10 -14.20
CA LEU A 326 -9.16 -7.87 -13.55
C LEU A 326 -8.01 -7.63 -14.55
N LYS A 327 -8.03 -8.33 -15.71
CA LYS A 327 -7.06 -8.08 -16.80
C LYS A 327 -7.20 -6.66 -17.36
N HIS A 328 -8.42 -6.18 -17.60
CA HIS A 328 -8.64 -4.80 -18.04
C HIS A 328 -8.25 -3.78 -16.97
N LYS A 329 -8.61 -4.03 -15.70
CA LYS A 329 -8.24 -3.15 -14.58
C LYS A 329 -6.72 -3.01 -14.42
N LYS A 330 -5.96 -4.09 -14.66
CA LYS A 330 -4.50 -4.09 -14.61
C LYS A 330 -3.89 -2.97 -15.45
N GLU A 331 -4.40 -2.70 -16.64
CA GLU A 331 -3.90 -1.67 -17.54
C GLU A 331 -4.03 -0.26 -16.92
N SER A 332 -5.16 0.02 -16.27
CA SER A 332 -5.45 1.31 -15.64
C SER A 332 -4.62 1.60 -14.38
N LEU A 333 -4.05 0.56 -13.75
CA LEU A 333 -3.25 0.62 -12.55
C LEU A 333 -1.75 0.42 -12.83
N SER A 334 -1.32 0.49 -14.09
CA SER A 334 0.11 0.47 -14.43
C SER A 334 0.84 1.62 -13.74
N TRP A 335 2.10 1.42 -13.38
CA TRP A 335 2.89 2.47 -12.74
C TRP A 335 3.14 3.66 -13.68
N GLU A 336 3.11 3.45 -14.99
CA GLU A 336 3.12 4.48 -16.00
C GLU A 336 1.92 5.41 -15.83
N THR A 337 0.70 4.85 -15.87
CA THR A 337 -0.56 5.61 -15.70
C THR A 337 -0.63 6.32 -14.34
N ILE A 338 -0.20 5.64 -13.25
CA ILE A 338 -0.21 6.23 -11.91
C ILE A 338 0.79 7.38 -11.81
N SER A 339 1.99 7.22 -12.36
CA SER A 339 3.02 8.26 -12.33
C SER A 339 2.63 9.49 -13.14
N GLU A 340 1.99 9.33 -14.30
CA GLU A 340 1.43 10.43 -15.08
C GLU A 340 0.39 11.24 -14.29
N LYS A 341 -0.51 10.56 -13.56
CA LYS A 341 -1.49 11.25 -12.71
C LYS A 341 -0.81 12.04 -11.58
N VAL A 342 0.24 11.50 -10.98
CA VAL A 342 1.03 12.21 -9.95
C VAL A 342 1.77 13.39 -10.58
N GLU A 343 2.38 13.23 -11.76
CA GLU A 343 3.07 14.29 -12.48
C GLU A 343 2.14 15.49 -12.77
N LEU A 344 0.90 15.21 -13.19
CA LEU A 344 -0.11 16.25 -13.40
C LEU A 344 -0.40 17.07 -12.12
N VAL A 345 -0.37 16.45 -10.95
CA VAL A 345 -0.53 17.16 -9.67
C VAL A 345 0.73 17.97 -9.32
N LEU A 346 1.93 17.42 -9.58
CA LEU A 346 3.20 18.09 -9.30
C LEU A 346 3.47 19.27 -10.26
N SER A 347 2.86 19.29 -11.45
CA SER A 347 3.05 20.33 -12.47
C SER A 347 2.18 21.57 -12.29
N LYS A 348 1.08 21.48 -11.54
CA LYS A 348 0.19 22.60 -11.18
C LYS A 348 0.85 23.54 -10.19
#